data_3fb8786e62274ae9ec7b72bccc0cfb15
#
_entry.id   3fb8786e62274ae9ec7b72bccc0cfb15
#
_cell.length_a   1.000
_cell.length_b   1.000
_cell.length_c   1.000
_cell.angle_alpha   90.00
_cell.angle_beta   90.00
_cell.angle_gamma   90.00
#
_symmetry.space_group_name_H-M   'P 1'
#
loop_
_entity.id
_entity.type
_entity.pdbx_description
1 polymer ?
#
loop_
_entity_poly.entity_id
_entity_poly.type
_entity_poly.pdbx_seq_one_letter_code
_entity_poly.pdbx_strand_id
1 'polypeptide(L)'
;MDKFGTDFKQTLSKKYRCEICDYNTDRKSNLINHFGSVKHQKELGGTKIKQQTYFCNNCNKSYQTSAGLWKHKNKNTCNEETIDNETNTKETSDKELIMMLIKENSELKSMMMEVIKGGTHNTTNSHNKTFNLQFFLNEQCKDALNINDFIDSIHLQVKDLEETGNLGYVDGISKVVIENLNSLNVHKRPIHCSDSKREVIYIKDAEQWTKDNDNKDKMKNVIRKVAHKNMKQIPEWVKTHPECFNSESKQNDKYLKIVSNSMSGSTEQEQKNNMDKIISKVAKEITINK
;
A
#
# COMPACT_ATOMS: atom_id res chain seq x y z
N MET A 1 -9.53 44.86 55.40
CA MET A 1 -8.12 44.77 55.67
C MET A 1 -7.78 43.28 55.69
N ASP A 2 -7.01 42.63 54.82
CA ASP A 2 -6.23 43.05 53.68
C ASP A 2 -6.28 41.94 52.61
N LYS A 3 -6.22 42.38 51.38
CA LYS A 3 -6.09 41.54 50.17
C LYS A 3 -4.65 41.01 50.11
N PHE A 4 -4.45 39.74 49.86
CA PHE A 4 -3.29 39.25 49.11
C PHE A 4 -3.72 38.13 48.16
N GLY A 5 -3.96 38.52 46.92
CA GLY A 5 -3.98 37.61 45.79
C GLY A 5 -2.56 37.29 45.38
N THR A 6 -2.20 36.01 45.34
CA THR A 6 -0.97 35.54 44.70
C THR A 6 -1.35 34.80 43.45
N ASP A 7 -1.20 35.51 42.33
CA ASP A 7 -1.17 34.92 40.98
C ASP A 7 0.00 33.96 40.84
N PHE A 8 -0.26 32.67 40.98
CA PHE A 8 0.67 31.61 40.58
C PHE A 8 0.54 31.42 39.05
N LYS A 9 1.28 32.20 38.25
CA LYS A 9 1.55 31.82 36.88
C LYS A 9 2.43 30.58 36.89
N GLN A 10 1.81 29.39 36.70
CA GLN A 10 2.53 28.17 36.32
C GLN A 10 3.18 28.38 34.98
N THR A 11 4.48 28.62 34.96
CA THR A 11 5.31 28.54 33.75
C THR A 11 5.38 27.07 33.34
N LEU A 12 4.55 26.68 32.39
CA LEU A 12 4.63 25.38 31.71
C LEU A 12 6.04 25.24 31.09
N SER A 13 6.88 24.42 31.71
CA SER A 13 8.22 24.09 31.19
C SER A 13 8.06 23.40 29.86
N LYS A 14 8.54 24.04 28.78
CA LYS A 14 8.51 23.48 27.43
C LYS A 14 9.31 22.20 27.36
N LYS A 15 8.72 21.15 26.80
CA LYS A 15 9.18 19.76 26.87
C LYS A 15 10.49 19.47 26.15
N TYR A 16 10.82 20.26 25.12
CA TYR A 16 12.00 20.07 24.26
C TYR A 16 12.79 21.36 24.15
N ARG A 17 14.11 21.31 24.47
CA ARG A 17 15.02 22.45 24.44
C ARG A 17 16.22 22.10 23.54
N CYS A 18 16.70 23.10 22.77
CA CYS A 18 18.00 23.04 22.13
C CYS A 18 19.07 23.60 23.07
N GLU A 19 20.09 22.83 23.39
CA GLU A 19 21.15 23.21 24.31
C GLU A 19 22.11 24.27 23.74
N ILE A 20 22.12 24.44 22.40
CA ILE A 20 23.09 25.33 21.73
C ILE A 20 22.56 26.73 21.53
N CYS A 21 21.24 26.92 21.29
CA CYS A 21 20.67 28.23 20.97
C CYS A 21 19.39 28.58 21.75
N ASP A 22 19.21 27.99 22.92
CA ASP A 22 18.08 28.22 23.86
C ASP A 22 16.66 28.12 23.24
N TYR A 23 16.52 27.53 22.06
CA TYR A 23 15.21 27.32 21.43
C TYR A 23 14.40 26.28 22.21
N ASN A 24 13.17 26.64 22.62
CA ASN A 24 12.27 25.80 23.40
C ASN A 24 10.95 25.56 22.69
N THR A 25 10.45 24.31 22.70
CA THR A 25 9.18 23.93 22.04
C THR A 25 8.51 22.78 22.74
N ASP A 26 7.18 22.68 22.61
CA ASP A 26 6.38 21.58 23.17
C ASP A 26 6.26 20.39 22.21
N ARG A 27 6.72 20.52 20.96
CA ARG A 27 6.62 19.48 19.94
C ARG A 27 8.01 19.05 19.43
N LYS A 28 8.26 17.74 19.47
CA LYS A 28 9.50 17.13 18.98
C LYS A 28 9.80 17.46 17.51
N SER A 29 8.77 17.50 16.67
CA SER A 29 8.89 17.86 15.25
C SER A 29 9.43 19.28 15.03
N ASN A 30 9.04 20.22 15.90
CA ASN A 30 9.52 21.61 15.81
C ASN A 30 11.00 21.70 16.23
N LEU A 31 11.46 20.89 17.17
CA LEU A 31 12.88 20.82 17.55
C LEU A 31 13.72 20.23 16.40
N ILE A 32 13.23 19.20 15.72
CA ILE A 32 13.89 18.60 14.54
C ILE A 32 14.00 19.62 13.42
N ASN A 33 12.93 20.36 13.11
CA ASN A 33 12.94 21.41 12.11
C ASN A 33 13.86 22.58 12.48
N HIS A 34 13.97 22.89 13.78
CA HIS A 34 14.88 23.90 14.29
C HIS A 34 16.34 23.51 14.04
N PHE A 35 16.75 22.25 14.20
CA PHE A 35 18.12 21.80 13.88
C PHE A 35 18.49 21.99 12.41
N GLY A 36 17.50 21.96 11.48
CA GLY A 36 17.69 22.28 10.06
C GLY A 36 17.66 23.80 9.75
N SER A 37 17.41 24.67 10.72
CA SER A 37 17.27 26.11 10.47
C SER A 37 18.63 26.82 10.32
N VAL A 38 18.63 27.85 9.47
CA VAL A 38 19.82 28.69 9.23
C VAL A 38 20.35 29.35 10.52
N LYS A 39 19.45 29.68 11.48
CA LYS A 39 19.82 30.24 12.77
C LYS A 39 20.62 29.25 13.61
N HIS A 40 20.14 28.01 13.71
CA HIS A 40 20.83 26.96 14.46
C HIS A 40 22.21 26.61 13.87
N GLN A 41 22.30 26.58 12.53
CA GLN A 41 23.56 26.27 11.83
C GLN A 41 24.60 27.41 11.94
N LYS A 42 24.18 28.68 12.09
CA LYS A 42 25.10 29.79 12.37
C LYS A 42 25.73 29.71 13.75
N GLU A 43 24.99 29.27 14.77
CA GLU A 43 25.50 29.09 16.13
C GLU A 43 26.51 27.94 16.25
N LEU A 44 26.44 26.97 15.33
CA LEU A 44 27.40 25.83 15.26
C LEU A 44 28.74 26.16 14.57
N GLY A 45 28.98 27.42 14.16
CA GLY A 45 30.26 27.81 13.51
C GLY A 45 30.47 27.18 12.13
N GLY A 46 29.42 26.74 11.46
CA GLY A 46 29.48 25.97 10.21
C GLY A 46 29.71 26.85 8.99
N THR A 47 30.67 26.44 8.18
CA THR A 47 31.04 26.93 6.85
C THR A 47 29.86 27.14 5.91
N LYS A 48 29.97 28.16 5.07
CA LYS A 48 29.01 28.59 4.03
C LYS A 48 28.35 27.43 3.30
N ILE A 49 27.08 27.16 3.59
CA ILE A 49 26.26 26.26 2.78
C ILE A 49 25.99 26.97 1.45
N LYS A 50 26.30 26.31 0.34
CA LYS A 50 25.92 26.77 -1.00
C LYS A 50 24.42 26.98 -1.01
N GLN A 51 23.97 28.23 -1.16
CA GLN A 51 22.56 28.57 -1.32
C GLN A 51 22.06 27.87 -2.57
N GLN A 52 21.09 26.98 -2.40
CA GLN A 52 20.43 26.31 -3.51
C GLN A 52 19.57 27.36 -4.23
N THR A 53 20.00 27.79 -5.42
CA THR A 53 19.25 28.70 -6.26
C THR A 53 18.33 27.91 -7.19
N TYR A 54 17.11 28.38 -7.34
CA TYR A 54 16.09 27.79 -8.20
C TYR A 54 15.95 28.63 -9.46
N PHE A 55 16.02 28.02 -10.65
CA PHE A 55 15.97 28.72 -11.94
C PHE A 55 14.63 28.47 -12.64
N CYS A 56 14.15 29.49 -13.37
CA CYS A 56 13.03 29.34 -14.29
C CYS A 56 13.54 28.83 -15.63
N ASN A 57 13.06 27.71 -16.12
CA ASN A 57 13.51 27.11 -17.38
C ASN A 57 13.07 27.89 -18.62
N ASN A 58 12.08 28.82 -18.49
CA ASN A 58 11.56 29.61 -19.62
C ASN A 58 12.24 30.97 -19.78
N CYS A 59 12.71 31.59 -18.68
CA CYS A 59 13.33 32.90 -18.72
C CYS A 59 14.66 33.00 -17.96
N ASN A 60 15.24 31.90 -17.53
CA ASN A 60 16.51 31.76 -16.80
C ASN A 60 16.66 32.61 -15.52
N LYS A 61 15.61 33.25 -15.04
CA LYS A 61 15.65 34.00 -13.78
C LYS A 61 15.86 33.11 -12.58
N SER A 62 16.76 33.51 -11.69
CA SER A 62 17.10 32.75 -10.47
C SER A 62 16.30 33.22 -9.26
N TYR A 63 15.93 32.30 -8.38
CA TYR A 63 15.16 32.53 -7.16
C TYR A 63 15.84 31.86 -5.97
N GLN A 64 15.82 32.53 -4.82
CA GLN A 64 16.44 31.99 -3.60
C GLN A 64 15.57 30.94 -2.90
N THR A 65 14.31 30.76 -3.32
CA THR A 65 13.37 29.79 -2.74
C THR A 65 12.50 29.13 -3.83
N SER A 66 12.10 27.88 -3.62
CA SER A 66 11.17 27.18 -4.52
C SER A 66 9.81 27.86 -4.60
N ALA A 67 9.35 28.47 -3.49
CA ALA A 67 8.10 29.23 -3.46
C ALA A 67 8.17 30.52 -4.30
N GLY A 68 9.34 31.17 -4.39
CA GLY A 68 9.58 32.32 -5.26
C GLY A 68 9.47 31.94 -6.74
N LEU A 69 10.09 30.83 -7.13
CA LEU A 69 9.99 30.27 -8.48
C LEU A 69 8.55 29.86 -8.83
N TRP A 70 7.85 29.22 -7.89
CA TRP A 70 6.45 28.83 -8.08
C TRP A 70 5.53 30.04 -8.31
N LYS A 71 5.69 31.12 -7.50
CA LYS A 71 4.94 32.34 -7.67
C LYS A 71 5.20 33.03 -9.03
N HIS A 72 6.45 33.01 -9.50
CA HIS A 72 6.81 33.51 -10.82
C HIS A 72 6.12 32.72 -11.95
N LYS A 73 6.12 31.38 -11.87
CA LYS A 73 5.45 30.55 -12.86
C LYS A 73 3.92 30.71 -12.86
N ASN A 74 3.29 30.85 -11.68
CA ASN A 74 1.83 30.94 -11.58
C ASN A 74 1.25 32.34 -11.84
N LYS A 75 2.07 33.44 -11.80
CA LYS A 75 1.59 34.78 -12.01
C LYS A 75 1.70 35.26 -13.48
N ASN A 76 1.99 34.35 -14.42
CA ASN A 76 2.20 34.65 -15.86
C ASN A 76 3.14 35.83 -16.09
N THR A 77 4.11 36.08 -15.21
CA THR A 77 5.10 37.16 -15.33
C THR A 77 6.36 36.69 -16.08
N CYS A 78 6.29 35.53 -16.68
CA CYS A 78 7.37 34.98 -17.49
C CYS A 78 7.19 35.43 -18.94
N ASN A 79 7.76 36.56 -19.32
CA ASN A 79 7.80 36.97 -20.73
C ASN A 79 8.94 36.22 -21.41
N GLU A 80 8.64 35.54 -22.50
CA GLU A 80 9.62 35.00 -23.43
C GLU A 80 10.27 36.18 -24.14
N GLU A 81 11.49 36.55 -23.79
CA GLU A 81 12.32 37.38 -24.66
C GLU A 81 12.92 36.46 -25.72
N THR A 82 12.48 36.64 -26.94
CA THR A 82 13.03 36.00 -28.12
C THR A 82 14.51 36.37 -28.25
N ILE A 83 15.38 35.39 -27.99
CA ILE A 83 16.79 35.49 -28.39
C ILE A 83 16.91 34.71 -29.70
N ASP A 84 16.96 35.44 -30.80
CA ASP A 84 17.36 34.91 -32.10
C ASP A 84 18.80 34.39 -31.97
N ASN A 85 18.98 33.10 -31.92
CA ASN A 85 20.23 32.43 -32.23
C ASN A 85 19.96 31.38 -33.28
N GLU A 86 20.27 31.72 -34.52
CA GLU A 86 20.45 30.79 -35.61
C GLU A 86 21.47 29.73 -35.20
N THR A 87 21.00 28.52 -34.89
CA THR A 87 21.82 27.31 -34.97
C THR A 87 21.00 26.21 -35.61
N ASN A 88 21.44 25.87 -36.79
CA ASN A 88 21.15 24.74 -37.66
C ASN A 88 20.65 23.52 -36.88
N THR A 89 19.33 23.31 -36.75
CA THR A 89 18.77 22.05 -36.27
C THR A 89 18.42 21.21 -37.49
N LYS A 90 19.26 20.19 -37.73
CA LYS A 90 18.83 19.01 -38.49
C LYS A 90 17.55 18.48 -37.82
N GLU A 91 16.48 18.40 -38.60
CA GLU A 91 15.25 17.68 -38.21
C GLU A 91 15.60 16.23 -37.89
N THR A 92 15.83 15.94 -36.64
CA THR A 92 15.80 14.55 -36.16
C THR A 92 14.36 14.10 -36.19
N SER A 93 14.08 13.07 -36.99
CA SER A 93 12.76 12.50 -37.17
C SER A 93 12.20 12.11 -35.80
N ASP A 94 10.91 12.37 -35.55
CA ASP A 94 10.21 11.97 -34.29
C ASP A 94 10.50 10.54 -33.87
N LYS A 95 10.76 9.66 -34.85
CA LYS A 95 11.20 8.27 -34.65
C LYS A 95 12.56 8.16 -33.98
N GLU A 96 13.53 8.99 -34.31
CA GLU A 96 14.87 8.98 -33.71
C GLU A 96 14.83 9.51 -32.28
N LEU A 97 13.99 10.54 -32.05
CA LEU A 97 13.76 11.08 -30.71
C LEU A 97 13.08 10.04 -29.79
N ILE A 98 12.07 9.32 -30.30
CA ILE A 98 11.41 8.23 -29.56
C ILE A 98 12.40 7.09 -29.27
N MET A 99 13.22 6.69 -30.23
CA MET A 99 14.25 5.68 -30.04
C MET A 99 15.29 6.10 -28.99
N MET A 100 15.70 7.36 -29.00
CA MET A 100 16.63 7.93 -28.02
C MET A 100 16.04 7.92 -26.61
N LEU A 101 14.78 8.33 -26.46
CA LEU A 101 14.06 8.30 -25.18
C LEU A 101 13.86 6.88 -24.64
N ILE A 102 13.58 5.90 -25.53
CA ILE A 102 13.48 4.49 -25.14
C ILE A 102 14.84 3.97 -24.67
N LYS A 103 15.93 4.34 -25.34
CA LYS A 103 17.27 3.94 -24.98
C LYS A 103 17.70 4.54 -23.64
N GLU A 104 17.49 5.84 -23.43
CA GLU A 104 17.77 6.51 -22.14
C GLU A 104 16.95 5.90 -20.99
N ASN A 105 15.67 5.58 -21.22
CA ASN A 105 14.82 4.91 -20.23
C ASN A 105 15.34 3.50 -19.89
N SER A 106 15.86 2.79 -20.87
CA SER A 106 16.44 1.45 -20.66
C SER A 106 17.78 1.51 -19.91
N GLU A 107 18.61 2.50 -20.21
CA GLU A 107 19.87 2.75 -19.51
C GLU A 107 19.65 3.21 -18.07
N LEU A 108 18.65 4.09 -17.85
CA LEU A 108 18.24 4.52 -16.50
C LEU A 108 17.72 3.34 -15.66
N LYS A 109 16.89 2.47 -16.26
CA LYS A 109 16.44 1.23 -15.62
C LYS A 109 17.60 0.30 -15.29
N SER A 110 18.57 0.16 -16.19
CA SER A 110 19.76 -0.67 -15.96
C SER A 110 20.63 -0.12 -14.82
N MET A 111 20.87 1.20 -14.79
CA MET A 111 21.60 1.85 -13.70
C MET A 111 20.83 1.75 -12.36
N MET A 112 19.52 1.90 -12.35
CA MET A 112 18.70 1.67 -11.17
C MET A 112 18.80 0.23 -10.67
N MET A 113 18.77 -0.76 -11.57
CA MET A 113 18.95 -2.17 -11.24
C MET A 113 20.35 -2.46 -10.69
N GLU A 114 21.36 -1.80 -11.22
CA GLU A 114 22.76 -1.97 -10.76
C GLU A 114 22.96 -1.34 -9.38
N VAL A 115 22.39 -0.17 -9.13
CA VAL A 115 22.35 0.45 -7.78
C VAL A 115 21.59 -0.41 -6.78
N ILE A 116 20.46 -1.01 -7.20
CA ILE A 116 19.67 -1.92 -6.35
C ILE A 116 20.44 -3.23 -6.10
N LYS A 117 21.14 -3.78 -7.10
CA LYS A 117 21.97 -5.00 -6.98
C LYS A 117 23.26 -4.76 -6.21
N GLY A 118 23.90 -3.59 -6.41
CA GLY A 118 25.14 -3.22 -5.76
C GLY A 118 24.99 -2.85 -4.29
N GLY A 119 23.78 -2.67 -3.78
CA GLY A 119 23.52 -2.17 -2.44
C GLY A 119 24.21 -0.82 -2.23
N THR A 120 23.49 0.22 -1.86
CA THR A 120 24.14 1.45 -1.41
C THR A 120 25.06 1.10 -0.25
N HIS A 121 26.37 1.09 -0.49
CA HIS A 121 27.38 0.97 0.55
C HIS A 121 27.33 2.23 1.44
N ASN A 122 26.23 2.39 2.17
CA ASN A 122 26.28 3.15 3.40
C ASN A 122 26.81 2.21 4.47
N THR A 123 28.08 2.34 4.76
CA THR A 123 28.76 1.73 5.88
C THR A 123 28.22 2.30 7.19
N THR A 124 27.07 1.84 7.58
CA THR A 124 26.67 1.71 8.98
C THR A 124 26.31 0.24 9.16
N ASN A 125 27.00 -0.43 10.11
CA ASN A 125 26.77 -1.82 10.52
C ASN A 125 25.32 -2.07 10.93
N SER A 126 24.42 -2.13 9.96
CA SER A 126 23.08 -2.62 10.10
C SER A 126 22.87 -3.73 9.09
N HIS A 127 22.81 -4.98 9.56
CA HIS A 127 22.40 -6.15 8.79
C HIS A 127 20.92 -6.09 8.34
N ASN A 128 20.34 -4.91 8.25
CA ASN A 128 18.99 -4.69 7.73
C ASN A 128 19.06 -4.70 6.20
N LYS A 129 18.84 -5.86 5.59
CA LYS A 129 18.34 -5.94 4.21
C LYS A 129 17.01 -5.20 4.20
N THR A 130 17.00 -3.95 3.77
CA THR A 130 15.77 -3.15 3.67
C THR A 130 14.87 -3.84 2.64
N PHE A 131 13.77 -4.42 3.10
CA PHE A 131 12.79 -5.07 2.23
C PHE A 131 12.15 -4.01 1.30
N ASN A 132 12.33 -4.18 -0.01
CA ASN A 132 11.69 -3.32 -1.02
C ASN A 132 10.43 -4.01 -1.55
N LEU A 133 9.28 -3.51 -1.12
CA LEU A 133 7.98 -4.04 -1.51
C LEU A 133 7.72 -3.96 -3.02
N GLN A 134 8.14 -2.88 -3.67
CA GLN A 134 7.94 -2.71 -5.11
C GLN A 134 8.78 -3.73 -5.91
N PHE A 135 10.00 -3.96 -5.49
CA PHE A 135 10.85 -5.00 -6.08
C PHE A 135 10.24 -6.40 -5.87
N PHE A 136 9.75 -6.69 -4.65
CA PHE A 136 9.10 -7.96 -4.37
C PHE A 136 7.89 -8.20 -5.29
N LEU A 137 6.97 -7.22 -5.37
CA LEU A 137 5.75 -7.38 -6.15
C LEU A 137 6.01 -7.40 -7.66
N ASN A 138 6.83 -6.48 -8.19
CA ASN A 138 6.98 -6.30 -9.63
C ASN A 138 8.04 -7.20 -10.27
N GLU A 139 9.05 -7.63 -9.51
CA GLU A 139 10.13 -8.47 -10.04
C GLU A 139 10.03 -9.92 -9.55
N GLN A 140 9.90 -10.14 -8.23
CA GLN A 140 9.84 -11.50 -7.70
C GLN A 140 8.47 -12.15 -7.93
N CYS A 141 7.38 -11.38 -7.87
CA CYS A 141 6.02 -11.84 -8.11
C CYS A 141 5.48 -11.43 -9.49
N LYS A 142 6.35 -11.16 -10.47
CA LYS A 142 5.93 -10.80 -11.84
C LYS A 142 5.07 -11.87 -12.49
N ASP A 143 5.37 -13.15 -12.23
CA ASP A 143 4.65 -14.30 -12.79
C ASP A 143 3.51 -14.79 -11.86
N ALA A 144 3.07 -13.96 -10.90
CA ALA A 144 1.91 -14.24 -10.08
C ALA A 144 0.63 -14.29 -10.93
N LEU A 145 -0.33 -15.11 -10.53
CA LEU A 145 -1.64 -15.18 -11.18
C LEU A 145 -2.38 -13.84 -11.07
N ASN A 146 -3.24 -13.55 -12.03
CA ASN A 146 -4.24 -12.51 -11.83
C ASN A 146 -5.31 -12.99 -10.85
N ILE A 147 -5.95 -12.09 -10.16
CA ILE A 147 -6.93 -12.43 -9.12
C ILE A 147 -8.12 -13.22 -9.68
N ASN A 148 -8.55 -12.93 -10.89
CA ASN A 148 -9.67 -13.66 -11.51
C ASN A 148 -9.24 -15.07 -11.90
N ASP A 149 -8.03 -15.26 -12.46
CA ASP A 149 -7.47 -16.57 -12.80
C ASP A 149 -7.35 -17.46 -11.56
N PHE A 150 -6.90 -16.87 -10.44
CA PHE A 150 -6.87 -17.56 -9.15
C PHE A 150 -8.26 -18.00 -8.70
N ILE A 151 -9.25 -17.09 -8.70
CA ILE A 151 -10.62 -17.41 -8.32
C ILE A 151 -11.16 -18.54 -9.20
N ASP A 152 -10.88 -18.50 -10.50
CA ASP A 152 -11.36 -19.50 -11.46
C ASP A 152 -10.67 -20.86 -11.25
N SER A 153 -9.43 -20.88 -10.82
CA SER A 153 -8.68 -22.10 -10.51
C SER A 153 -9.15 -22.82 -9.22
N ILE A 154 -9.93 -22.14 -8.36
CA ILE A 154 -10.48 -22.77 -7.14
C ILE A 154 -11.57 -23.77 -7.53
N HIS A 155 -11.29 -25.06 -7.38
CA HIS A 155 -12.22 -26.14 -7.61
C HIS A 155 -12.73 -26.67 -6.27
N LEU A 156 -13.96 -26.27 -5.90
CA LEU A 156 -14.61 -26.70 -4.68
C LEU A 156 -15.38 -28.01 -4.89
N GLN A 157 -15.36 -28.85 -3.89
CA GLN A 157 -16.08 -30.12 -3.82
C GLN A 157 -17.19 -30.06 -2.76
N VAL A 158 -18.07 -31.03 -2.77
CA VAL A 158 -19.12 -31.20 -1.75
C VAL A 158 -18.54 -31.24 -0.33
N LYS A 159 -17.34 -31.79 -0.16
CA LYS A 159 -16.62 -31.81 1.12
C LYS A 159 -16.33 -30.45 1.67
N ASP A 160 -15.94 -29.49 0.81
CA ASP A 160 -15.62 -28.12 1.22
C ASP A 160 -16.88 -27.38 1.68
N LEU A 161 -18.02 -27.69 1.05
CA LEU A 161 -19.32 -27.21 1.48
C LEU A 161 -19.72 -27.79 2.87
N GLU A 162 -19.57 -29.09 3.08
CA GLU A 162 -19.85 -29.71 4.38
C GLU A 162 -18.95 -29.15 5.49
N GLU A 163 -17.70 -28.89 5.17
CA GLU A 163 -16.77 -28.29 6.10
C GLU A 163 -17.16 -26.85 6.45
N THR A 164 -17.57 -26.06 5.45
CA THR A 164 -18.15 -24.71 5.68
C THR A 164 -19.40 -24.81 6.55
N GLY A 165 -20.27 -25.79 6.29
CA GLY A 165 -21.43 -26.08 7.13
C GLY A 165 -21.09 -26.43 8.58
N ASN A 166 -19.94 -27.06 8.82
CA ASN A 166 -19.50 -27.42 10.18
C ASN A 166 -18.80 -26.26 10.90
N LEU A 167 -17.91 -25.53 10.22
CA LEU A 167 -17.09 -24.46 10.80
C LEU A 167 -17.83 -23.11 10.88
N GLY A 168 -18.88 -22.93 10.08
CA GLY A 168 -19.56 -21.65 9.89
C GLY A 168 -18.91 -20.80 8.78
N TYR A 169 -19.64 -19.76 8.33
CA TYR A 169 -19.29 -18.95 7.18
C TYR A 169 -17.87 -18.37 7.22
N VAL A 170 -17.51 -17.74 8.35
CA VAL A 170 -16.23 -17.04 8.48
C VAL A 170 -15.06 -18.03 8.38
N ASP A 171 -15.10 -19.10 9.13
CA ASP A 171 -14.00 -20.05 9.20
C ASP A 171 -13.91 -20.92 7.96
N GLY A 172 -15.06 -21.38 7.44
CA GLY A 172 -15.12 -22.17 6.23
C GLY A 172 -14.59 -21.41 5.00
N ILE A 173 -15.08 -20.22 4.75
CA ILE A 173 -14.63 -19.41 3.60
C ILE A 173 -13.18 -18.95 3.76
N SER A 174 -12.77 -18.56 4.99
CA SER A 174 -11.36 -18.22 5.23
C SER A 174 -10.44 -19.40 4.92
N LYS A 175 -10.80 -20.60 5.37
CA LYS A 175 -10.05 -21.84 5.13
C LYS A 175 -9.90 -22.09 3.63
N VAL A 176 -10.99 -22.06 2.88
CA VAL A 176 -10.97 -22.24 1.41
C VAL A 176 -9.98 -21.29 0.75
N VAL A 177 -10.06 -19.98 1.07
CA VAL A 177 -9.16 -18.99 0.48
C VAL A 177 -7.71 -19.24 0.86
N ILE A 178 -7.44 -19.50 2.14
CA ILE A 178 -6.08 -19.69 2.67
C ILE A 178 -5.44 -20.96 2.08
N GLU A 179 -6.16 -22.09 2.06
CA GLU A 179 -5.64 -23.35 1.52
C GLU A 179 -5.28 -23.23 0.03
N ASN A 180 -6.14 -22.58 -0.76
CA ASN A 180 -5.87 -22.37 -2.17
C ASN A 180 -4.70 -21.39 -2.40
N LEU A 181 -4.52 -20.36 -1.57
CA LEU A 181 -3.35 -19.48 -1.62
C LEU A 181 -2.09 -20.22 -1.18
N ASN A 182 -2.17 -21.08 -0.16
CA ASN A 182 -1.03 -21.82 0.36
C ASN A 182 -0.60 -22.98 -0.57
N SER A 183 -1.49 -23.50 -1.42
CA SER A 183 -1.12 -24.45 -2.47
C SER A 183 -0.24 -23.83 -3.56
N LEU A 184 -0.24 -22.50 -3.68
CA LEU A 184 0.61 -21.77 -4.62
C LEU A 184 1.94 -21.41 -3.97
N ASN A 185 2.99 -21.41 -4.81
CA ASN A 185 4.26 -20.78 -4.41
C ASN A 185 4.02 -19.31 -4.04
N VAL A 186 4.71 -18.81 -3.01
CA VAL A 186 4.55 -17.44 -2.51
C VAL A 186 4.62 -16.40 -3.64
N HIS A 187 5.57 -16.55 -4.57
CA HIS A 187 5.74 -15.63 -5.71
C HIS A 187 4.67 -15.74 -6.79
N LYS A 188 3.84 -16.81 -6.76
CA LYS A 188 2.71 -16.99 -7.70
C LYS A 188 1.36 -16.60 -7.11
N ARG A 189 1.30 -16.27 -5.82
CA ARG A 189 0.07 -15.82 -5.17
C ARG A 189 -0.36 -14.46 -5.71
N PRO A 190 -1.64 -14.28 -6.06
CA PRO A 190 -2.17 -12.99 -6.58
C PRO A 190 -2.44 -11.96 -5.49
N ILE A 191 -2.28 -12.32 -4.22
CA ILE A 191 -2.59 -11.48 -3.06
C ILE A 191 -1.45 -11.54 -2.06
N HIS A 192 -1.00 -10.37 -1.61
CA HIS A 192 -0.02 -10.22 -0.54
C HIS A 192 -0.44 -9.15 0.46
N CYS A 193 -0.09 -9.35 1.73
CA CYS A 193 -0.29 -8.36 2.78
C CYS A 193 1.06 -7.83 3.23
N SER A 194 1.25 -6.50 3.22
CA SER A 194 2.49 -5.87 3.68
C SER A 194 2.46 -5.48 5.16
N ASP A 195 1.27 -5.33 5.75
CA ASP A 195 1.04 -5.01 7.15
C ASP A 195 -0.27 -5.67 7.61
N SER A 196 -0.17 -6.75 8.37
CA SER A 196 -1.34 -7.50 8.86
C SER A 196 -2.14 -6.74 9.91
N LYS A 197 -1.52 -5.81 10.66
CA LYS A 197 -2.22 -5.01 11.67
C LYS A 197 -3.12 -3.95 11.04
N ARG A 198 -2.63 -3.35 9.94
CA ARG A 198 -3.38 -2.34 9.15
C ARG A 198 -4.10 -2.96 7.95
N GLU A 199 -3.93 -4.26 7.75
CA GLU A 199 -4.51 -5.02 6.63
C GLU A 199 -4.22 -4.36 5.27
N VAL A 200 -2.94 -3.98 5.07
CA VAL A 200 -2.51 -3.37 3.81
C VAL A 200 -2.29 -4.47 2.77
N ILE A 201 -3.30 -4.68 1.94
CA ILE A 201 -3.38 -5.77 0.96
C ILE A 201 -3.04 -5.24 -0.43
N TYR A 202 -2.25 -6.01 -1.18
CA TYR A 202 -1.92 -5.80 -2.58
C TYR A 202 -2.47 -6.96 -3.39
N ILE A 203 -3.12 -6.65 -4.51
CA ILE A 203 -3.79 -7.63 -5.38
C ILE A 203 -3.30 -7.42 -6.81
N LYS A 204 -2.90 -8.50 -7.48
CA LYS A 204 -2.57 -8.49 -8.90
C LYS A 204 -3.85 -8.63 -9.73
N ASP A 205 -4.13 -7.64 -10.54
CA ASP A 205 -5.30 -7.57 -11.41
C ASP A 205 -4.88 -6.97 -12.75
N ALA A 206 -5.29 -7.57 -13.86
CA ALA A 206 -4.89 -7.17 -15.22
C ALA A 206 -3.36 -6.94 -15.34
N GLU A 207 -2.56 -7.89 -14.87
CA GLU A 207 -1.09 -7.88 -14.86
C GLU A 207 -0.45 -6.76 -14.01
N GLN A 208 -1.22 -6.04 -13.20
CA GLN A 208 -0.73 -4.95 -12.36
C GLN A 208 -0.99 -5.18 -10.89
N TRP A 209 0.02 -4.90 -10.06
CA TRP A 209 -0.13 -4.89 -8.61
C TRP A 209 -0.73 -3.57 -8.14
N THR A 210 -1.86 -3.65 -7.47
CA THR A 210 -2.55 -2.48 -6.91
C THR A 210 -2.82 -2.68 -5.44
N LYS A 211 -2.64 -1.63 -4.64
CA LYS A 211 -3.09 -1.63 -3.25
C LYS A 211 -4.62 -1.59 -3.23
N ASP A 212 -5.24 -2.45 -2.43
CA ASP A 212 -6.69 -2.38 -2.22
C ASP A 212 -7.04 -1.09 -1.45
N ASN A 213 -8.24 -0.57 -1.68
CA ASN A 213 -8.71 0.63 -1.01
C ASN A 213 -8.97 0.37 0.49
N ASP A 214 -9.24 1.43 1.26
CA ASP A 214 -9.48 1.32 2.69
C ASP A 214 -10.74 0.50 3.01
N ASN A 215 -11.71 0.47 2.10
CA ASN A 215 -12.91 -0.36 2.19
C ASN A 215 -12.67 -1.83 1.83
N LYS A 216 -11.49 -2.21 1.34
CA LYS A 216 -11.14 -3.57 0.91
C LYS A 216 -12.10 -4.14 -0.16
N ASP A 217 -12.51 -3.33 -1.12
CA ASP A 217 -13.55 -3.71 -2.07
C ASP A 217 -13.13 -4.86 -2.98
N LYS A 218 -11.86 -4.89 -3.42
CA LYS A 218 -11.34 -6.00 -4.22
C LYS A 218 -11.32 -7.30 -3.42
N MET A 219 -10.83 -7.27 -2.19
CA MET A 219 -10.79 -8.44 -1.32
C MET A 219 -12.21 -8.94 -0.97
N LYS A 220 -13.14 -8.04 -0.70
CA LYS A 220 -14.58 -8.39 -0.50
C LYS A 220 -15.17 -9.07 -1.73
N ASN A 221 -14.81 -8.62 -2.93
CA ASN A 221 -15.25 -9.25 -4.18
C ASN A 221 -14.69 -10.67 -4.34
N VAL A 222 -13.42 -10.88 -4.01
CA VAL A 222 -12.82 -12.23 -3.99
C VAL A 222 -13.60 -13.15 -3.07
N ILE A 223 -13.85 -12.73 -1.82
CA ILE A 223 -14.57 -13.53 -0.82
C ILE A 223 -15.98 -13.87 -1.31
N ARG A 224 -16.72 -12.89 -1.88
CA ARG A 224 -18.06 -13.14 -2.43
C ARG A 224 -18.05 -14.17 -3.55
N LYS A 225 -17.09 -14.08 -4.48
CA LYS A 225 -16.96 -15.04 -5.58
C LYS A 225 -16.65 -16.45 -5.09
N VAL A 226 -15.75 -16.59 -4.10
CA VAL A 226 -15.41 -17.86 -3.49
C VAL A 226 -16.61 -18.44 -2.73
N ALA A 227 -17.29 -17.63 -1.91
CA ALA A 227 -18.51 -18.04 -1.20
C ALA A 227 -19.61 -18.49 -2.17
N HIS A 228 -19.78 -17.78 -3.28
CA HIS A 228 -20.74 -18.18 -4.33
C HIS A 228 -20.37 -19.53 -4.96
N LYS A 229 -19.09 -19.78 -5.26
CA LYS A 229 -18.64 -21.09 -5.74
C LYS A 229 -18.94 -22.21 -4.73
N ASN A 230 -18.75 -21.93 -3.44
CA ASN A 230 -19.06 -22.88 -2.36
C ASN A 230 -20.58 -23.21 -2.32
N MET A 231 -21.42 -22.18 -2.37
CA MET A 231 -22.89 -22.35 -2.41
C MET A 231 -23.37 -23.15 -3.63
N LYS A 232 -22.68 -23.04 -4.77
CA LYS A 232 -23.00 -23.83 -5.97
C LYS A 232 -22.85 -25.35 -5.79
N GLN A 233 -22.21 -25.80 -4.72
CA GLN A 233 -22.12 -27.23 -4.38
C GLN A 233 -23.39 -27.77 -3.67
N ILE A 234 -24.28 -26.90 -3.20
CA ILE A 234 -25.52 -27.30 -2.49
C ILE A 234 -26.37 -28.26 -3.35
N PRO A 235 -26.66 -27.99 -4.64
CA PRO A 235 -27.42 -28.91 -5.47
C PRO A 235 -26.77 -30.31 -5.61
N GLU A 236 -25.43 -30.36 -5.69
CA GLU A 236 -24.72 -31.64 -5.79
C GLU A 236 -24.79 -32.40 -4.46
N TRP A 237 -24.70 -31.70 -3.34
CA TRP A 237 -24.89 -32.29 -2.00
C TRP A 237 -26.31 -32.87 -1.85
N VAL A 238 -27.32 -32.14 -2.28
CA VAL A 238 -28.73 -32.57 -2.26
C VAL A 238 -28.93 -33.88 -3.07
N LYS A 239 -28.32 -33.98 -4.25
CA LYS A 239 -28.42 -35.21 -5.07
C LYS A 239 -27.92 -36.44 -4.35
N THR A 240 -26.87 -36.30 -3.53
CA THR A 240 -26.29 -37.40 -2.78
C THR A 240 -26.97 -37.66 -1.44
N HIS A 241 -27.86 -36.74 -1.01
CA HIS A 241 -28.57 -36.80 0.28
C HIS A 241 -30.08 -36.55 0.08
N PRO A 242 -30.81 -37.45 -0.60
CA PRO A 242 -32.21 -37.23 -1.00
C PRO A 242 -33.17 -37.04 0.20
N GLU A 243 -32.81 -37.57 1.38
CA GLU A 243 -33.61 -37.43 2.60
C GLU A 243 -33.47 -36.07 3.28
N CYS A 244 -32.67 -35.15 2.70
CA CYS A 244 -32.45 -33.82 3.29
C CYS A 244 -33.72 -32.96 3.34
N PHE A 245 -34.77 -33.28 2.61
CA PHE A 245 -36.05 -32.60 2.68
C PHE A 245 -37.06 -33.25 3.66
N ASN A 246 -36.72 -34.42 4.25
CA ASN A 246 -37.51 -35.04 5.29
C ASN A 246 -37.16 -34.39 6.64
N SER A 247 -38.10 -33.70 7.26
CA SER A 247 -37.91 -33.00 8.55
C SER A 247 -37.51 -33.91 9.72
N GLU A 248 -37.76 -35.18 9.63
CA GLU A 248 -37.40 -36.15 10.66
C GLU A 248 -36.01 -36.76 10.43
N SER A 249 -35.38 -36.47 9.31
CA SER A 249 -34.07 -37.02 8.97
C SER A 249 -32.95 -36.15 9.51
N LYS A 250 -31.90 -36.79 10.05
CA LYS A 250 -30.63 -36.13 10.41
C LYS A 250 -29.96 -35.41 9.20
N GLN A 251 -30.31 -35.84 8.00
CA GLN A 251 -29.82 -35.15 6.77
C GLN A 251 -30.48 -33.79 6.57
N ASN A 252 -31.73 -33.62 7.03
CA ASN A 252 -32.39 -32.33 7.05
C ASN A 252 -31.66 -31.33 7.97
N ASP A 253 -31.28 -31.75 9.18
CA ASP A 253 -30.52 -30.92 10.10
C ASP A 253 -29.19 -30.49 9.50
N LYS A 254 -28.49 -31.41 8.84
CA LYS A 254 -27.24 -31.09 8.13
C LYS A 254 -27.47 -30.11 6.99
N TYR A 255 -28.52 -30.31 6.19
CA TYR A 255 -28.88 -29.43 5.10
C TYR A 255 -29.14 -28.01 5.60
N LEU A 256 -29.98 -27.87 6.61
CA LEU A 256 -30.30 -26.56 7.20
C LEU A 256 -29.04 -25.88 7.76
N LYS A 257 -28.17 -26.65 8.40
CA LYS A 257 -26.89 -26.15 8.91
C LYS A 257 -25.95 -25.68 7.78
N ILE A 258 -25.84 -26.46 6.70
CA ILE A 258 -25.04 -26.09 5.52
C ILE A 258 -25.58 -24.83 4.89
N VAL A 259 -26.88 -24.74 4.64
CA VAL A 259 -27.52 -23.56 4.04
C VAL A 259 -27.29 -22.32 4.90
N SER A 260 -27.60 -22.43 6.20
CA SER A 260 -27.45 -21.30 7.14
C SER A 260 -25.98 -20.82 7.21
N ASN A 261 -25.05 -21.76 7.34
CA ASN A 261 -23.62 -21.45 7.50
C ASN A 261 -22.91 -21.09 6.17
N SER A 262 -23.58 -21.28 5.03
CA SER A 262 -23.08 -20.81 3.72
C SER A 262 -23.50 -19.36 3.43
N MET A 263 -24.39 -18.79 4.22
CA MET A 263 -24.86 -17.41 4.08
C MET A 263 -23.92 -16.45 4.84
N SER A 264 -23.67 -15.29 4.25
CA SER A 264 -22.74 -14.30 4.79
C SER A 264 -23.23 -13.59 6.07
N GLY A 265 -24.49 -13.79 6.45
CA GLY A 265 -25.16 -13.17 7.60
C GLY A 265 -26.57 -12.72 7.26
N SER A 266 -27.40 -12.55 8.29
CA SER A 266 -28.82 -12.20 8.16
C SER A 266 -29.06 -10.68 8.02
N THR A 267 -28.13 -9.86 8.50
CA THR A 267 -28.18 -8.40 8.45
C THR A 267 -26.95 -7.83 7.73
N GLU A 268 -27.07 -6.63 7.18
CA GLU A 268 -25.94 -5.92 6.55
C GLU A 268 -24.76 -5.76 7.50
N GLN A 269 -25.03 -5.47 8.78
CA GLN A 269 -24.00 -5.31 9.78
C GLN A 269 -23.27 -6.64 10.05
N GLU A 270 -24.01 -7.75 10.14
CA GLU A 270 -23.43 -9.07 10.30
C GLU A 270 -22.60 -9.48 9.10
N GLN A 271 -23.11 -9.26 7.89
CA GLN A 271 -22.39 -9.50 6.64
C GLN A 271 -21.08 -8.73 6.59
N LYS A 272 -21.11 -7.44 6.95
CA LYS A 272 -19.91 -6.62 7.04
C LYS A 272 -18.92 -7.16 8.05
N ASN A 273 -19.37 -7.46 9.27
CA ASN A 273 -18.53 -7.99 10.33
C ASN A 273 -17.89 -9.34 9.94
N ASN A 274 -18.66 -10.22 9.30
CA ASN A 274 -18.15 -11.51 8.83
C ASN A 274 -17.11 -11.34 7.72
N MET A 275 -17.35 -10.41 6.79
CA MET A 275 -16.41 -10.07 5.74
C MET A 275 -15.09 -9.54 6.31
N ASP A 276 -15.16 -8.61 7.28
CA ASP A 276 -13.98 -8.03 7.93
C ASP A 276 -13.19 -9.10 8.71
N LYS A 277 -13.87 -10.06 9.36
CA LYS A 277 -13.21 -11.21 10.03
C LYS A 277 -12.46 -12.09 9.04
N ILE A 278 -13.06 -12.41 7.88
CA ILE A 278 -12.40 -13.21 6.83
C ILE A 278 -11.16 -12.49 6.32
N ILE A 279 -11.29 -11.18 6.01
CA ILE A 279 -10.18 -10.36 5.52
C ILE A 279 -9.02 -10.37 6.53
N SER A 280 -9.32 -10.19 7.82
CA SER A 280 -8.31 -10.20 8.88
C SER A 280 -7.58 -11.55 8.99
N LYS A 281 -8.30 -12.69 8.87
CA LYS A 281 -7.71 -14.04 8.88
C LYS A 281 -6.80 -14.25 7.68
N VAL A 282 -7.28 -13.93 6.49
CA VAL A 282 -6.51 -14.08 5.24
C VAL A 282 -5.29 -13.16 5.27
N ALA A 283 -5.43 -11.89 5.66
CA ALA A 283 -4.33 -10.93 5.71
C ALA A 283 -3.17 -11.39 6.61
N LYS A 284 -3.48 -12.03 7.75
CA LYS A 284 -2.46 -12.58 8.66
C LYS A 284 -1.65 -13.67 7.98
N GLU A 285 -2.32 -14.58 7.28
CA GLU A 285 -1.70 -15.74 6.64
C GLU A 285 -0.83 -15.37 5.43
N ILE A 286 -1.25 -14.36 4.65
CA ILE A 286 -0.53 -13.91 3.46
C ILE A 286 0.43 -12.75 3.72
N THR A 287 0.78 -12.49 4.99
CA THR A 287 1.71 -11.42 5.35
C THR A 287 3.11 -11.75 4.83
N ILE A 288 3.71 -10.78 4.14
CA ILE A 288 5.07 -10.91 3.60
C ILE A 288 6.07 -10.92 4.77
N ASN A 289 6.89 -11.95 4.86
CA ASN A 289 8.03 -11.98 5.78
C ASN A 289 9.11 -11.02 5.26
N LYS A 290 9.41 -9.99 6.03
CA LYS A 290 10.36 -8.90 5.68
C LYS A 290 11.78 -9.26 6.12
#